data_e9350bbd58eb2159e60d022affa3bfc1
#
_entry.id   e9350bbd58eb2159e60d022affa3bfc1
#
_cell.length_a   1.000
_cell.length_b   1.000
_cell.length_c   1.000
_cell.angle_alpha   90.00
_cell.angle_beta   90.00
_cell.angle_gamma   90.00
#
_symmetry.space_group_name_H-M   'P 1'
#
loop_
_entity.id
_entity.type
_entity.pdbx_description
1 polymer ?
#
loop_
_entity_poly.entity_id
_entity_poly.type
_entity_poly.pdbx_seq_one_letter_code
_entity_poly.pdbx_strand_id
1 'polypeptide(L)'
;MSAKQISYDSVAREHIREGVKKLARAVKVTLGPRGRNVIIQKSFGSPTVTKDGVTVAKEIDLEDAYENMGAQLVKQVAQRTNEAAGDGTTTATVLAEAIFEEGLKNVTAGASPVALKRGIEAAVKASIKQLEKISTPIKGHQEIAQVGAIASNNDAEIGEMIARAMEKVGKDGVITVEDGSGMETEVESVSYTHLTLPTIYSV
;
A
#
# COMPACT_ATOMS: atom_id res chain seq x y z
N MET A 1 21.05 23.64 9.09
CA MET A 1 19.65 23.19 9.38
C MET A 1 18.74 24.33 9.02
N SER A 2 17.71 24.09 8.20
CA SER A 2 16.69 25.10 7.92
C SER A 2 15.84 25.35 9.17
N ALA A 3 15.39 26.59 9.38
CA ALA A 3 14.49 26.94 10.47
C ALA A 3 13.20 26.14 10.36
N LYS A 4 12.69 25.67 11.50
CA LYS A 4 11.42 24.96 11.55
C LYS A 4 10.28 25.98 11.58
N GLN A 5 9.28 25.77 10.73
CA GLN A 5 8.02 26.51 10.78
C GLN A 5 7.11 25.86 11.82
N ILE A 6 6.40 26.68 12.57
CA ILE A 6 5.45 26.22 13.60
C ILE A 6 4.08 26.79 13.25
N SER A 7 3.07 25.92 13.20
CA SER A 7 1.67 26.30 13.00
C SER A 7 0.81 25.68 14.10
N TYR A 8 -0.27 26.37 14.50
CA TYR A 8 -1.08 26.00 15.65
C TYR A 8 -2.56 25.87 15.27
N ASP A 9 -3.30 25.18 16.10
CA ASP A 9 -4.75 25.10 16.14
C ASP A 9 -5.46 24.65 14.85
N SER A 10 -6.52 25.31 14.50
CA SER A 10 -7.39 24.96 13.38
C SER A 10 -6.69 25.10 12.03
N VAL A 11 -5.81 26.08 11.88
CA VAL A 11 -5.09 26.34 10.64
C VAL A 11 -4.15 25.18 10.30
N ALA A 12 -3.34 24.73 11.28
CA ALA A 12 -2.48 23.57 11.10
C ALA A 12 -3.26 22.31 10.73
N ARG A 13 -4.39 22.09 11.38
CA ARG A 13 -5.27 20.93 11.11
C ARG A 13 -5.87 20.96 9.71
N GLU A 14 -6.28 22.15 9.23
CA GLU A 14 -6.87 22.28 7.89
C GLU A 14 -5.83 22.04 6.80
N HIS A 15 -4.59 22.54 6.93
CA HIS A 15 -3.51 22.22 5.98
C HIS A 15 -3.23 20.73 5.91
N ILE A 16 -3.09 20.06 7.06
CA ILE A 16 -2.88 18.60 7.10
C ILE A 16 -4.06 17.89 6.44
N ARG A 17 -5.29 18.31 6.70
CA ARG A 17 -6.51 17.76 6.12
C ARG A 17 -6.52 17.89 4.59
N GLU A 18 -6.17 19.05 4.06
CA GLU A 18 -6.09 19.26 2.62
C GLU A 18 -5.01 18.36 1.99
N GLY A 19 -3.87 18.20 2.64
CA GLY A 19 -2.82 17.27 2.19
C GLY A 19 -3.29 15.82 2.12
N VAL A 20 -3.99 15.35 3.16
CA VAL A 20 -4.62 14.02 3.20
C VAL A 20 -5.58 13.84 2.03
N LYS A 21 -6.48 14.82 1.81
CA LYS A 21 -7.46 14.79 0.72
C LYS A 21 -6.82 14.78 -0.67
N LYS A 22 -5.82 15.64 -0.89
CA LYS A 22 -5.14 15.75 -2.19
C LYS A 22 -4.53 14.41 -2.59
N LEU A 23 -3.79 13.78 -1.69
CA LEU A 23 -3.21 12.45 -1.94
C LEU A 23 -4.29 11.38 -2.10
N ALA A 24 -5.22 11.29 -1.17
CA ALA A 24 -6.28 10.29 -1.24
C ALA A 24 -7.12 10.41 -2.52
N ARG A 25 -7.41 11.64 -2.97
CA ARG A 25 -8.12 11.89 -4.23
C ARG A 25 -7.37 11.37 -5.45
N ALA A 26 -6.05 11.56 -5.49
CA ALA A 26 -5.22 11.06 -6.58
C ALA A 26 -5.18 9.52 -6.60
N VAL A 27 -5.10 8.88 -5.42
CA VAL A 27 -5.07 7.42 -5.31
C VAL A 27 -6.45 6.79 -5.57
N LYS A 28 -7.53 7.42 -5.11
CA LYS A 28 -8.91 6.91 -5.27
C LYS A 28 -9.32 6.63 -6.71
N VAL A 29 -8.77 7.35 -7.68
CA VAL A 29 -9.14 7.16 -9.11
C VAL A 29 -8.71 5.80 -9.64
N THR A 30 -7.78 5.12 -8.97
CA THR A 30 -7.30 3.78 -9.34
C THR A 30 -8.16 2.64 -8.76
N LEU A 31 -9.12 2.93 -7.88
CA LEU A 31 -9.86 1.92 -7.12
C LEU A 31 -10.86 1.14 -7.97
N GLY A 32 -10.78 -0.18 -7.81
CA GLY A 32 -11.79 -1.14 -8.27
C GLY A 32 -11.86 -1.33 -9.79
N PRO A 33 -12.91 -2.03 -10.28
CA PRO A 33 -13.01 -2.43 -11.69
C PRO A 33 -13.17 -1.24 -12.66
N ARG A 34 -13.61 -0.09 -12.18
CA ARG A 34 -13.66 1.17 -12.93
C ARG A 34 -12.46 2.08 -12.68
N GLY A 35 -11.44 1.58 -12.00
CA GLY A 35 -10.21 2.32 -11.73
C GLY A 35 -9.54 2.77 -13.02
N ARG A 36 -9.01 4.00 -13.01
CA ARG A 36 -8.34 4.63 -14.15
C ARG A 36 -6.84 4.64 -13.95
N ASN A 37 -6.12 4.65 -15.06
CA ASN A 37 -4.69 4.91 -15.01
C ASN A 37 -4.42 6.36 -14.63
N VAL A 38 -3.35 6.56 -13.88
CA VAL A 38 -2.80 7.87 -13.55
C VAL A 38 -1.51 8.06 -14.34
N ILE A 39 -1.37 9.21 -14.94
CA ILE A 39 -0.15 9.61 -15.65
C ILE A 39 0.64 10.50 -14.70
N ILE A 40 1.86 10.09 -14.39
CA ILE A 40 2.75 10.80 -13.49
C ILE A 40 3.94 11.32 -14.28
N GLN A 41 4.14 12.64 -14.24
CA GLN A 41 5.29 13.26 -14.85
C GLN A 41 6.53 13.01 -13.99
N LYS A 42 7.61 12.55 -14.59
CA LYS A 42 8.91 12.41 -13.95
C LYS A 42 9.81 13.60 -14.25
N SER A 43 10.71 13.92 -13.34
CA SER A 43 11.75 14.96 -13.55
C SER A 43 12.69 14.57 -14.69
N PHE A 44 12.92 13.28 -14.91
CA PHE A 44 13.73 12.71 -15.98
C PHE A 44 13.05 11.48 -16.58
N GLY A 45 13.09 11.36 -17.91
CA GLY A 45 12.52 10.24 -18.66
C GLY A 45 11.06 10.41 -19.04
N SER A 46 10.45 9.33 -19.51
CA SER A 46 9.05 9.30 -19.94
C SER A 46 8.11 9.32 -18.74
N PRO A 47 6.90 9.91 -18.89
CA PRO A 47 5.85 9.82 -17.88
C PRO A 47 5.54 8.37 -17.53
N THR A 48 5.30 8.10 -16.26
CA THR A 48 4.84 6.78 -15.79
C THR A 48 3.32 6.73 -15.86
N VAL A 49 2.79 5.68 -16.48
CA VAL A 49 1.36 5.38 -16.49
C VAL A 49 1.14 4.19 -15.57
N THR A 50 0.36 4.37 -14.52
CA THR A 50 0.11 3.31 -13.54
C THR A 50 -1.33 3.32 -13.04
N LYS A 51 -1.79 2.15 -12.60
CA LYS A 51 -3.05 1.94 -11.90
C LYS A 51 -2.82 1.54 -10.44
N ASP A 52 -1.57 1.32 -10.05
CA ASP A 52 -1.20 0.93 -8.70
C ASP A 52 -1.23 2.12 -7.74
N GLY A 53 -2.01 1.97 -6.66
CA GLY A 53 -2.22 3.03 -5.68
C GLY A 53 -0.97 3.39 -4.88
N VAL A 54 -0.09 2.43 -4.58
CA VAL A 54 1.17 2.73 -3.84
C VAL A 54 2.15 3.49 -4.71
N THR A 55 2.24 3.16 -5.99
CA THR A 55 3.08 3.88 -6.95
C THR A 55 2.61 5.32 -7.10
N VAL A 56 1.29 5.54 -7.27
CA VAL A 56 0.72 6.89 -7.29
C VAL A 56 1.03 7.64 -5.99
N ALA A 57 0.83 7.01 -4.83
CA ALA A 57 1.06 7.67 -3.55
C ALA A 57 2.54 8.08 -3.35
N LYS A 58 3.49 7.26 -3.79
CA LYS A 58 4.93 7.53 -3.65
C LYS A 58 5.39 8.76 -4.42
N GLU A 59 4.81 9.02 -5.57
CA GLU A 59 5.21 10.10 -6.47
C GLU A 59 4.56 11.46 -6.12
N ILE A 60 3.61 11.50 -5.18
CA ILE A 60 2.94 12.75 -4.81
C ILE A 60 3.75 13.47 -3.74
N ASP A 61 4.23 14.64 -4.08
CA ASP A 61 4.77 15.63 -3.17
C ASP A 61 4.06 16.97 -3.42
N LEU A 62 3.69 17.66 -2.34
CA LEU A 62 2.94 18.91 -2.39
C LEU A 62 3.87 20.09 -2.07
N GLU A 63 3.64 21.23 -2.73
CA GLU A 63 4.44 22.45 -2.57
C GLU A 63 4.33 23.05 -1.16
N ASP A 64 3.13 23.05 -0.60
CA ASP A 64 2.90 23.51 0.77
C ASP A 64 3.44 22.49 1.78
N ALA A 65 4.35 22.89 2.65
CA ALA A 65 5.02 22.01 3.60
C ALA A 65 4.05 21.35 4.60
N TYR A 66 3.00 22.07 5.04
CA TYR A 66 2.02 21.52 5.97
C TYR A 66 1.04 20.56 5.30
N GLU A 67 0.60 20.90 4.10
CA GLU A 67 -0.19 19.96 3.30
C GLU A 67 0.60 18.71 2.97
N ASN A 68 1.89 18.88 2.62
CA ASN A 68 2.76 17.75 2.33
C ASN A 68 2.93 16.83 3.56
N MET A 69 2.97 17.36 4.77
CA MET A 69 2.96 16.53 5.99
C MET A 69 1.70 15.63 6.04
N GLY A 70 0.52 16.17 5.73
CA GLY A 70 -0.72 15.39 5.64
C GLY A 70 -0.65 14.30 4.57
N ALA A 71 -0.15 14.63 3.39
CA ALA A 71 0.08 13.67 2.31
C ALA A 71 1.06 12.56 2.72
N GLN A 72 2.18 12.91 3.36
CA GLN A 72 3.17 11.93 3.83
C GLN A 72 2.61 10.94 4.86
N LEU A 73 1.69 11.36 5.74
CA LEU A 73 1.03 10.44 6.67
C LEU A 73 0.23 9.36 5.94
N VAL A 74 -0.52 9.73 4.91
CA VAL A 74 -1.31 8.78 4.11
C VAL A 74 -0.40 7.95 3.20
N LYS A 75 0.66 8.52 2.66
CA LYS A 75 1.70 7.80 1.91
C LYS A 75 2.28 6.64 2.75
N GLN A 76 2.57 6.88 4.03
CA GLN A 76 3.03 5.83 4.95
C GLN A 76 2.01 4.70 5.13
N VAL A 77 0.70 5.01 5.14
CA VAL A 77 -0.34 3.97 5.22
C VAL A 77 -0.28 3.06 4.01
N ALA A 78 -0.22 3.64 2.80
CA ALA A 78 -0.10 2.86 1.56
C ALA A 78 1.17 1.99 1.55
N GLN A 79 2.31 2.56 1.95
CA GLN A 79 3.59 1.83 2.01
C GLN A 79 3.55 0.66 3.00
N ARG A 80 3.08 0.88 4.24
CA ARG A 80 2.97 -0.20 5.23
C ARG A 80 2.01 -1.30 4.81
N THR A 81 0.92 -0.95 4.13
CA THR A 81 -0.01 -1.94 3.59
C THR A 81 0.66 -2.78 2.50
N ASN A 82 1.45 -2.14 1.62
CA ASN A 82 2.21 -2.84 0.59
C ASN A 82 3.25 -3.79 1.19
N GLU A 83 3.98 -3.36 2.21
CA GLU A 83 4.97 -4.19 2.91
C GLU A 83 4.34 -5.39 3.63
N ALA A 84 3.15 -5.20 4.20
CA ALA A 84 2.47 -6.23 4.99
C ALA A 84 1.70 -7.25 4.13
N ALA A 85 1.09 -6.81 3.03
CA ALA A 85 0.15 -7.62 2.25
C ALA A 85 0.40 -7.61 0.73
N GLY A 86 1.19 -6.68 0.20
CA GLY A 86 1.43 -6.54 -1.23
C GLY A 86 0.25 -6.02 -2.04
N ASP A 87 -0.93 -5.94 -1.46
CA ASP A 87 -2.18 -5.49 -2.10
C ASP A 87 -3.05 -4.68 -1.13
N GLY A 88 -4.12 -4.07 -1.65
CA GLY A 88 -5.07 -3.30 -0.86
C GLY A 88 -4.62 -1.88 -0.50
N THR A 89 -3.57 -1.36 -1.10
CA THR A 89 -2.99 -0.04 -0.81
C THR A 89 -3.95 1.10 -1.05
N THR A 90 -4.73 1.04 -2.13
CA THR A 90 -5.78 2.02 -2.45
C THR A 90 -6.90 1.97 -1.42
N THR A 91 -7.36 0.78 -1.05
CA THR A 91 -8.39 0.59 -0.02
C THR A 91 -7.93 1.14 1.33
N ALA A 92 -6.70 0.85 1.73
CA ALA A 92 -6.11 1.37 2.96
C ALA A 92 -6.04 2.90 2.97
N THR A 93 -5.67 3.51 1.84
CA THR A 93 -5.64 4.97 1.66
C THR A 93 -7.02 5.59 1.83
N VAL A 94 -8.05 4.99 1.22
CA VAL A 94 -9.45 5.46 1.32
C VAL A 94 -9.97 5.34 2.75
N LEU A 95 -9.68 4.23 3.43
CA LEU A 95 -10.07 4.04 4.83
C LEU A 95 -9.34 5.01 5.76
N ALA A 96 -8.05 5.24 5.55
CA ALA A 96 -7.28 6.20 6.34
C ALA A 96 -7.85 7.62 6.22
N GLU A 97 -8.17 8.07 5.01
CA GLU A 97 -8.81 9.36 4.80
C GLU A 97 -10.18 9.43 5.50
N ALA A 98 -11.02 8.42 5.35
CA ALA A 98 -12.34 8.39 5.95
C ALA A 98 -12.29 8.42 7.49
N ILE A 99 -11.41 7.62 8.10
CA ILE A 99 -11.19 7.59 9.54
C ILE A 99 -10.66 8.94 10.03
N PHE A 100 -9.72 9.54 9.30
CA PHE A 100 -9.16 10.85 9.64
C PHE A 100 -10.21 11.95 9.57
N GLU A 101 -11.00 12.02 8.48
CA GLU A 101 -12.05 13.03 8.31
C GLU A 101 -13.13 12.95 9.41
N GLU A 102 -13.62 11.75 9.69
CA GLU A 102 -14.62 11.56 10.75
C GLU A 102 -14.02 11.82 12.15
N GLY A 103 -12.79 11.41 12.36
CA GLY A 103 -12.06 11.70 13.61
C GLY A 103 -11.89 13.20 13.83
N LEU A 104 -11.48 13.93 12.79
CA LEU A 104 -11.28 15.38 12.85
C LEU A 104 -12.60 16.13 13.14
N LYS A 105 -13.71 15.72 12.53
CA LYS A 105 -15.05 16.29 12.83
C LYS A 105 -15.40 16.13 14.30
N ASN A 106 -15.18 14.94 14.87
CA ASN A 106 -15.47 14.68 16.27
C ASN A 106 -14.58 15.50 17.21
N VAL A 107 -13.29 15.61 16.92
CA VAL A 107 -12.36 16.43 17.71
C VAL A 107 -12.75 17.92 17.64
N THR A 108 -13.11 18.41 16.47
CA THR A 108 -13.57 19.80 16.29
C THR A 108 -14.88 20.06 17.05
N ALA A 109 -15.74 19.06 17.18
CA ALA A 109 -16.96 19.11 17.99
C ALA A 109 -16.72 18.98 19.51
N GLY A 110 -15.44 18.87 19.94
CA GLY A 110 -15.05 18.83 21.36
C GLY A 110 -14.84 17.43 21.94
N ALA A 111 -14.87 16.38 21.12
CA ALA A 111 -14.57 15.04 21.61
C ALA A 111 -13.09 14.92 22.01
N SER A 112 -12.82 14.15 23.08
CA SER A 112 -11.45 13.87 23.50
C SER A 112 -10.68 13.03 22.46
N PRO A 113 -9.54 13.51 21.92
CA PRO A 113 -8.72 12.75 20.98
C PRO A 113 -8.25 11.41 21.57
N VAL A 114 -7.98 11.36 22.87
CA VAL A 114 -7.54 10.13 23.56
C VAL A 114 -8.66 9.10 23.61
N ALA A 115 -9.89 9.54 23.94
CA ALA A 115 -11.05 8.65 23.93
C ALA A 115 -11.36 8.14 22.52
N LEU A 116 -11.28 9.03 21.51
CA LEU A 116 -11.48 8.68 20.11
C LEU A 116 -10.45 7.63 19.65
N LYS A 117 -9.16 7.81 19.97
CA LYS A 117 -8.11 6.83 19.68
C LYS A 117 -8.44 5.46 20.25
N ARG A 118 -8.83 5.39 21.52
CA ARG A 118 -9.23 4.12 22.17
C ARG A 118 -10.43 3.47 21.47
N GLY A 119 -11.41 4.27 21.05
CA GLY A 119 -12.56 3.80 20.29
C GLY A 119 -12.16 3.21 18.93
N ILE A 120 -11.28 3.88 18.19
CA ILE A 120 -10.75 3.40 16.92
C ILE A 120 -10.00 2.07 17.12
N GLU A 121 -9.12 1.98 18.13
CA GLU A 121 -8.38 0.75 18.43
C GLU A 121 -9.30 -0.43 18.76
N ALA A 122 -10.36 -0.18 19.54
CA ALA A 122 -11.37 -1.20 19.87
C ALA A 122 -12.15 -1.65 18.62
N ALA A 123 -12.55 -0.71 17.76
CA ALA A 123 -13.25 -0.99 16.52
C ALA A 123 -12.37 -1.81 15.55
N VAL A 124 -11.09 -1.46 15.42
CA VAL A 124 -10.12 -2.22 14.59
C VAL A 124 -9.99 -3.66 15.08
N LYS A 125 -9.81 -3.87 16.38
CA LYS A 125 -9.74 -5.22 16.96
C LYS A 125 -10.99 -6.06 16.69
N ALA A 126 -12.18 -5.44 16.81
CA ALA A 126 -13.44 -6.13 16.51
C ALA A 126 -13.58 -6.46 15.02
N SER A 127 -13.19 -5.54 14.14
CA SER A 127 -13.22 -5.72 12.69
C SER A 127 -12.28 -6.85 12.24
N ILE A 128 -11.04 -6.90 12.77
CA ILE A 128 -10.08 -7.96 12.47
C ILE A 128 -10.66 -9.34 12.83
N LYS A 129 -11.21 -9.48 14.04
CA LYS A 129 -11.84 -10.75 14.46
C LYS A 129 -12.99 -11.19 13.55
N GLN A 130 -13.72 -10.23 13.00
CA GLN A 130 -14.81 -10.55 12.08
C GLN A 130 -14.28 -10.90 10.68
N LEU A 131 -13.25 -10.20 10.21
CA LEU A 131 -12.57 -10.52 8.94
C LEU A 131 -11.97 -11.92 8.96
N GLU A 132 -11.32 -12.31 10.06
CA GLU A 132 -10.78 -13.68 10.25
C GLU A 132 -11.87 -14.77 10.10
N LYS A 133 -13.10 -14.50 10.57
CA LYS A 133 -14.21 -15.46 10.46
C LYS A 133 -14.76 -15.60 9.04
N ILE A 134 -14.74 -14.53 8.26
CA ILE A 134 -15.29 -14.51 6.90
C ILE A 134 -14.22 -14.78 5.84
N SER A 135 -12.94 -14.75 6.21
CA SER A 135 -11.85 -15.06 5.29
C SER A 135 -11.87 -16.55 4.89
N THR A 136 -11.61 -16.80 3.63
CA THR A 136 -11.47 -18.15 3.09
C THR A 136 -10.00 -18.48 2.90
N PRO A 137 -9.48 -19.55 3.55
CA PRO A 137 -8.08 -19.94 3.37
C PRO A 137 -7.84 -20.47 1.97
N ILE A 138 -6.72 -20.05 1.37
CA ILE A 138 -6.25 -20.54 0.07
C ILE A 138 -5.71 -21.95 0.23
N LYS A 139 -6.18 -22.90 -0.57
CA LYS A 139 -5.82 -24.32 -0.45
C LYS A 139 -5.20 -24.94 -1.70
N GLY A 140 -5.41 -24.37 -2.86
CA GLY A 140 -5.03 -25.00 -4.12
C GLY A 140 -4.53 -24.04 -5.18
N HIS A 141 -4.05 -24.63 -6.27
CA HIS A 141 -3.50 -23.92 -7.42
C HIS A 141 -4.47 -22.87 -7.99
N GLN A 142 -5.72 -23.24 -8.18
CA GLN A 142 -6.73 -22.36 -8.79
C GLN A 142 -6.97 -21.09 -7.95
N GLU A 143 -7.00 -21.21 -6.62
CA GLU A 143 -7.20 -20.08 -5.72
C GLU A 143 -5.96 -19.16 -5.73
N ILE A 144 -4.75 -19.73 -5.79
CA ILE A 144 -3.51 -18.96 -5.93
C ILE A 144 -3.51 -18.22 -7.26
N ALA A 145 -3.87 -18.87 -8.36
CA ALA A 145 -3.95 -18.25 -9.68
C ALA A 145 -4.97 -17.09 -9.70
N GLN A 146 -6.11 -17.24 -9.05
CA GLN A 146 -7.12 -16.19 -8.93
C GLN A 146 -6.60 -14.98 -8.15
N VAL A 147 -5.92 -15.20 -7.02
CA VAL A 147 -5.32 -14.11 -6.23
C VAL A 147 -4.22 -13.42 -7.05
N GLY A 148 -3.36 -14.18 -7.71
CA GLY A 148 -2.32 -13.66 -8.59
C GLY A 148 -2.90 -12.84 -9.75
N ALA A 149 -3.97 -13.32 -10.37
CA ALA A 149 -4.66 -12.59 -11.44
C ALA A 149 -5.23 -11.24 -10.95
N ILE A 150 -5.86 -11.21 -9.78
CA ILE A 150 -6.37 -9.97 -9.19
C ILE A 150 -5.25 -8.99 -8.90
N ALA A 151 -4.14 -9.45 -8.32
CA ALA A 151 -2.97 -8.62 -8.01
C ALA A 151 -2.31 -8.05 -9.27
N SER A 152 -2.37 -8.77 -10.40
CA SER A 152 -1.86 -8.34 -11.71
C SER A 152 -2.89 -7.62 -12.59
N ASN A 153 -3.87 -6.94 -12.00
CA ASN A 153 -4.94 -6.21 -12.72
C ASN A 153 -5.85 -7.11 -13.59
N ASN A 154 -6.21 -8.28 -13.10
CA ASN A 154 -7.01 -9.32 -13.77
C ASN A 154 -6.31 -9.98 -14.97
N ASP A 155 -4.99 -10.05 -14.94
CA ASP A 155 -4.23 -10.84 -15.90
C ASP A 155 -4.19 -12.30 -15.46
N ALA A 156 -4.95 -13.14 -16.16
CA ALA A 156 -5.07 -14.56 -15.83
C ALA A 156 -3.77 -15.33 -16.17
N GLU A 157 -3.01 -14.89 -17.16
CA GLU A 157 -1.77 -15.54 -17.57
C GLU A 157 -0.67 -15.36 -16.52
N ILE A 158 -0.54 -14.13 -16.00
CA ILE A 158 0.36 -13.83 -14.88
C ILE A 158 -0.09 -14.59 -13.62
N GLY A 159 -1.38 -14.64 -13.34
CA GLY A 159 -1.92 -15.40 -12.22
C GLY A 159 -1.56 -16.88 -12.27
N GLU A 160 -1.67 -17.49 -13.44
CA GLU A 160 -1.31 -18.89 -13.68
C GLU A 160 0.21 -19.12 -13.55
N MET A 161 1.03 -18.19 -14.03
CA MET A 161 2.49 -18.27 -13.86
C MET A 161 2.90 -18.22 -12.39
N ILE A 162 2.29 -17.32 -11.61
CA ILE A 162 2.53 -17.23 -10.15
C ILE A 162 2.13 -18.52 -9.44
N ALA A 163 0.98 -19.09 -9.79
CA ALA A 163 0.52 -20.34 -9.19
C ALA A 163 1.48 -21.50 -9.48
N ARG A 164 1.95 -21.62 -10.73
CA ARG A 164 2.96 -22.63 -11.11
C ARG A 164 4.30 -22.40 -10.41
N ALA A 165 4.74 -21.16 -10.26
CA ALA A 165 5.94 -20.84 -9.51
C ALA A 165 5.80 -21.25 -8.04
N MET A 166 4.65 -20.93 -7.40
CA MET A 166 4.36 -21.29 -6.02
C MET A 166 4.33 -22.81 -5.80
N GLU A 167 3.82 -23.58 -6.75
CA GLU A 167 3.88 -25.04 -6.68
C GLU A 167 5.31 -25.59 -6.70
N LYS A 168 6.19 -24.97 -7.48
CA LYS A 168 7.59 -25.38 -7.57
C LYS A 168 8.40 -25.06 -6.31
N VAL A 169 8.22 -23.86 -5.75
CA VAL A 169 9.01 -23.38 -4.60
C VAL A 169 8.36 -23.70 -3.24
N GLY A 170 7.06 -24.02 -3.22
CA GLY A 170 6.31 -24.27 -2.00
C GLY A 170 5.92 -22.99 -1.26
N LYS A 171 5.22 -23.16 -0.12
CA LYS A 171 4.67 -22.04 0.66
C LYS A 171 5.72 -21.11 1.28
N ASP A 172 6.91 -21.64 1.55
CA ASP A 172 8.01 -20.91 2.18
C ASP A 172 9.03 -20.39 1.15
N GLY A 173 8.76 -20.62 -0.14
CA GLY A 173 9.62 -20.18 -1.23
C GLY A 173 9.49 -18.69 -1.50
N VAL A 174 10.58 -18.09 -1.96
CA VAL A 174 10.61 -16.68 -2.38
C VAL A 174 10.44 -16.62 -3.89
N ILE A 175 9.51 -15.80 -4.34
CA ILE A 175 9.29 -15.50 -5.77
C ILE A 175 9.68 -14.04 -5.99
N THR A 176 10.62 -13.80 -6.90
CA THR A 176 11.02 -12.48 -7.36
C THR A 176 10.59 -12.27 -8.80
N VAL A 177 10.30 -11.03 -9.15
CA VAL A 177 9.99 -10.64 -10.53
C VAL A 177 11.07 -9.66 -10.98
N GLU A 178 11.71 -9.98 -12.09
CA GLU A 178 12.79 -9.18 -12.65
C GLU A 178 12.54 -8.94 -14.14
N ASP A 179 13.08 -7.85 -14.67
CA ASP A 179 13.04 -7.58 -16.11
C ASP A 179 13.94 -8.57 -16.86
N GLY A 180 13.34 -9.38 -17.69
CA GLY A 180 14.05 -10.33 -18.55
C GLY A 180 14.67 -9.66 -19.78
N SER A 181 15.69 -10.28 -20.35
CA SER A 181 16.28 -9.86 -21.62
C SER A 181 15.59 -10.47 -22.85
N GLY A 182 14.67 -11.41 -22.64
CA GLY A 182 13.90 -12.11 -23.68
C GLY A 182 12.62 -11.39 -24.09
N MET A 183 11.97 -11.91 -25.13
CA MET A 183 10.66 -11.44 -25.59
C MET A 183 9.50 -12.18 -24.91
N GLU A 184 9.75 -13.25 -24.20
CA GLU A 184 8.77 -14.07 -23.50
C GLU A 184 9.04 -14.04 -22.00
N THR A 185 7.96 -14.14 -21.21
CA THR A 185 8.07 -14.25 -19.75
C THR A 185 8.32 -15.69 -19.37
N GLU A 186 9.41 -15.96 -18.67
CA GLU A 186 9.81 -17.30 -18.24
C GLU A 186 9.81 -17.41 -16.71
N VAL A 187 9.54 -18.63 -16.21
CA VAL A 187 9.63 -18.97 -14.79
C VAL A 187 10.86 -19.83 -14.57
N GLU A 188 11.91 -19.24 -14.00
CA GLU A 188 13.13 -19.94 -13.60
C GLU A 188 13.05 -20.32 -12.11
N SER A 189 13.43 -21.57 -11.79
CA SER A 189 13.51 -22.05 -10.43
C SER A 189 14.95 -22.30 -10.04
N VAL A 190 15.44 -21.58 -9.04
CA VAL A 190 16.81 -21.71 -8.54
C VAL A 190 16.80 -22.31 -7.14
N SER A 191 17.57 -23.37 -6.94
CA SER A 191 17.76 -23.98 -5.63
C SER A 191 19.09 -23.53 -5.03
N TYR A 192 19.03 -22.74 -3.97
CA TYR A 192 20.22 -22.32 -3.22
C TYR A 192 20.53 -23.34 -2.11
N THR A 193 21.44 -24.26 -2.36
CA THR A 193 21.87 -25.24 -1.37
C THR A 193 22.94 -24.72 -0.39
N HIS A 194 23.48 -23.52 -0.61
CA HIS A 194 24.57 -22.92 0.16
C HIS A 194 24.32 -21.46 0.53
N LEU A 195 23.42 -21.21 1.49
CA LEU A 195 23.25 -19.90 2.13
C LEU A 195 23.56 -19.96 3.63
N THR A 196 24.64 -20.63 4.00
CA THR A 196 25.30 -20.39 5.28
C THR A 196 26.64 -19.76 5.03
N LEU A 197 26.67 -18.43 4.93
CA LEU A 197 27.90 -17.69 5.19
C LEU A 197 28.21 -17.87 6.69
N PRO A 198 29.33 -18.46 7.07
CA PRO A 198 29.73 -18.47 8.47
C PRO A 198 30.00 -17.04 8.89
N THR A 199 29.22 -16.53 9.82
CA THR A 199 29.49 -15.25 10.47
C THR A 199 30.72 -15.44 11.31
N ILE A 200 31.91 -15.08 10.82
CA ILE A 200 33.12 -15.03 11.60
C ILE A 200 33.01 -13.77 12.46
N TYR A 201 32.68 -13.96 13.72
CA TYR A 201 32.95 -12.98 14.75
C TYR A 201 34.44 -13.02 15.04
N SER A 202 35.20 -12.04 14.60
CA SER A 202 36.53 -11.76 15.15
C SER A 202 36.32 -11.02 16.48
N VAL A 203 36.88 -11.59 17.53
CA VAL A 203 37.05 -11.02 18.89
C VAL A 203 38.02 -9.86 18.84
#